data_a3217d661c70b979989ea28be80595bc
#
_entry.id   a3217d661c70b979989ea28be80595bc
#
_cell.length_a   1.000
_cell.length_b   1.000
_cell.length_c   1.000
_cell.angle_alpha   90.00
_cell.angle_beta   90.00
_cell.angle_gamma   90.00
#
_symmetry.space_group_name_H-M   'P 1'
#
loop_
_entity.id
_entity.type
_entity.pdbx_description
1 polymer ?
#
loop_
_entity_poly.entity_id
_entity_poly.type
_entity_poly.pdbx_seq_one_letter_code
_entity_poly.pdbx_strand_id
1 'polypeptide(L)'
;MALYQSKTITVNKPFEEVYGKVSDLRNLEQFRDRIPKEYTVNFKCDTDYVQFRVAPVGDLLLRIVERGADKIRLNVEKLPFKAEISMNIGNVSPSETNIQLVLDADIPFFVKHIVGNKLEEGMDKMADILTLSLNSL
;
A
#
# COMPACT_ATOMS: atom_id res chain seq x y z
N MET A 1 -19.25 -5.00 -1.20
CA MET A 1 -17.91 -4.47 -0.98
C MET A 1 -17.50 -3.61 -2.16
N ALA A 2 -16.80 -2.54 -1.89
CA ALA A 2 -16.36 -1.62 -2.92
C ALA A 2 -14.88 -1.85 -3.24
N LEU A 3 -14.53 -1.83 -4.54
CA LEU A 3 -13.17 -1.98 -5.00
C LEU A 3 -12.62 -0.63 -5.49
N TYR A 4 -11.43 -0.29 -5.05
CA TYR A 4 -10.70 0.88 -5.48
C TYR A 4 -9.33 0.42 -5.95
N GLN A 5 -8.91 0.87 -7.13
CA GLN A 5 -7.64 0.46 -7.72
C GLN A 5 -6.73 1.67 -7.89
N SER A 6 -5.45 1.46 -7.62
CA SER A 6 -4.45 2.43 -8.00
C SER A 6 -4.13 2.30 -9.49
N LYS A 7 -3.43 3.29 -10.04
CA LYS A 7 -2.79 3.12 -11.32
C LYS A 7 -1.75 1.99 -11.22
N THR A 8 -1.44 1.35 -12.35
CA THR A 8 -0.36 0.38 -12.42
C THR A 8 0.97 1.13 -12.52
N ILE A 9 1.91 0.78 -11.65
CA ILE A 9 3.25 1.39 -11.69
C ILE A 9 4.26 0.39 -12.24
N THR A 10 5.32 0.92 -12.86
CA THR A 10 6.42 0.11 -13.36
C THR A 10 7.67 0.38 -12.53
N VAL A 11 8.31 -0.70 -12.09
CA VAL A 11 9.57 -0.66 -11.35
C VAL A 11 10.65 -1.27 -12.24
N ASN A 12 11.75 -0.54 -12.46
CA ASN A 12 12.84 -0.97 -13.32
C ASN A 12 13.80 -1.91 -12.57
N LYS A 13 13.23 -2.99 -12.05
CA LYS A 13 13.93 -4.00 -11.25
C LYS A 13 13.32 -5.37 -11.49
N PRO A 14 14.09 -6.46 -11.32
CA PRO A 14 13.56 -7.82 -11.46
C PRO A 14 12.47 -8.12 -10.46
N PHE A 15 11.55 -9.00 -10.83
CA PHE A 15 10.43 -9.42 -9.98
C PHE A 15 10.88 -9.85 -8.59
N GLU A 16 11.89 -10.71 -8.51
CA GLU A 16 12.36 -11.26 -7.22
C GLU A 16 12.86 -10.17 -6.28
N GLU A 17 13.55 -9.18 -6.83
CA GLU A 17 14.06 -8.05 -6.04
C GLU A 17 12.91 -7.18 -5.53
N VAL A 18 11.93 -6.88 -6.38
CA VAL A 18 10.75 -6.09 -6.01
C VAL A 18 9.94 -6.84 -4.97
N TYR A 19 9.65 -8.12 -5.21
CA TYR A 19 8.89 -8.95 -4.29
C TYR A 19 9.57 -9.01 -2.91
N GLY A 20 10.87 -9.21 -2.89
CA GLY A 20 11.63 -9.25 -1.64
C GLY A 20 11.54 -7.94 -0.84
N LYS A 21 11.51 -6.81 -1.54
CA LYS A 21 11.40 -5.49 -0.89
C LYS A 21 10.01 -5.24 -0.33
N VAL A 22 8.95 -5.54 -1.08
CA VAL A 22 7.58 -5.24 -0.66
C VAL A 22 7.02 -6.29 0.30
N SER A 23 7.61 -7.47 0.38
CA SER A 23 7.17 -8.52 1.31
C SER A 23 7.71 -8.35 2.73
N ASP A 24 8.63 -7.42 2.95
CA ASP A 24 9.15 -7.07 4.27
C ASP A 24 8.97 -5.58 4.51
N LEU A 25 7.98 -5.24 5.34
CA LEU A 25 7.60 -3.85 5.54
C LEU A 25 8.63 -3.03 6.33
N ARG A 26 9.64 -3.67 6.92
CA ARG A 26 10.76 -2.94 7.53
C ARG A 26 11.50 -2.08 6.52
N ASN A 27 11.45 -2.45 5.25
CA ASN A 27 12.10 -1.67 4.18
C ASN A 27 11.53 -0.26 4.05
N LEU A 28 10.31 -0.03 4.54
CA LEU A 28 9.69 1.30 4.51
C LEU A 28 10.39 2.31 5.41
N GLU A 29 11.10 1.85 6.44
CA GLU A 29 11.84 2.75 7.33
C GLU A 29 12.91 3.54 6.58
N GLN A 30 13.51 2.95 5.55
CA GLN A 30 14.52 3.60 4.71
C GLN A 30 13.95 4.78 3.93
N PHE A 31 12.63 4.81 3.73
CA PHE A 31 11.96 5.80 2.91
C PHE A 31 11.09 6.75 3.73
N ARG A 32 11.21 6.70 5.05
CA ARG A 32 10.42 7.56 5.94
C ARG A 32 10.51 9.03 5.53
N ASP A 33 11.68 9.51 5.19
CA ASP A 33 11.90 10.92 4.82
C ASP A 33 11.26 11.30 3.49
N ARG A 34 10.92 10.32 2.65
CA ARG A 34 10.27 10.52 1.36
C ARG A 34 8.75 10.45 1.46
N ILE A 35 8.24 9.95 2.57
CA ILE A 35 6.81 9.90 2.84
C ILE A 35 6.42 11.28 3.38
N PRO A 36 5.32 11.91 2.89
CA PRO A 36 4.86 13.18 3.44
C PRO A 36 4.71 13.12 4.96
N LYS A 37 5.18 14.15 5.63
CA LYS A 37 5.24 14.18 7.11
C LYS A 37 3.89 13.97 7.77
N GLU A 38 2.81 14.36 7.12
CA GLU A 38 1.45 14.17 7.63
C GLU A 38 1.11 12.69 7.84
N TYR A 39 1.71 11.77 7.07
CA TYR A 39 1.50 10.33 7.20
C TYR A 39 2.48 9.66 8.16
N THR A 40 3.57 10.33 8.54
CA THR A 40 4.60 9.74 9.39
C THR A 40 4.39 9.96 10.87
N VAL A 41 3.31 10.64 11.26
CA VAL A 41 2.92 10.76 12.67
C VAL A 41 2.58 9.37 13.19
N ASN A 42 3.24 8.94 14.28
CA ASN A 42 3.12 7.60 14.83
C ASN A 42 3.48 6.49 13.82
N PHE A 43 4.37 6.79 12.88
CA PHE A 43 4.84 5.82 11.90
C PHE A 43 5.64 4.72 12.59
N LYS A 44 5.23 3.47 12.33
CA LYS A 44 5.93 2.27 12.82
C LYS A 44 5.86 1.21 11.75
N CYS A 45 6.92 0.45 11.59
CA CYS A 45 6.89 -0.70 10.70
C CYS A 45 7.72 -1.85 11.26
N ASP A 46 7.29 -3.05 10.89
CA ASP A 46 7.97 -4.30 11.22
C ASP A 46 7.87 -5.19 9.99
N THR A 47 8.33 -6.41 10.08
CA THR A 47 8.29 -7.38 8.97
C THR A 47 6.88 -7.51 8.39
N ASP A 48 5.87 -7.59 9.25
CA ASP A 48 4.51 -7.93 8.87
C ASP A 48 3.51 -6.77 8.92
N TYR A 49 3.90 -5.61 9.42
CA TYR A 49 2.96 -4.50 9.52
C TYR A 49 3.61 -3.14 9.32
N VAL A 50 2.78 -2.17 8.96
CA VAL A 50 3.12 -0.75 8.95
C VAL A 50 1.95 0.03 9.52
N GLN A 51 2.25 1.00 10.39
CA GLN A 51 1.28 1.92 10.95
C GLN A 51 1.60 3.34 10.51
N PHE A 52 0.59 4.08 10.08
CA PHE A 52 0.74 5.47 9.66
C PHE A 52 -0.59 6.21 9.86
N ARG A 53 -0.54 7.53 9.75
CA ARG A 53 -1.73 8.37 9.95
C ARG A 53 -2.28 8.87 8.63
N VAL A 54 -3.60 8.76 8.45
CA VAL A 54 -4.32 9.28 7.29
C VAL A 54 -5.46 10.17 7.81
N ALA A 55 -5.36 11.48 7.65
CA ALA A 55 -6.43 12.39 8.01
C ALA A 55 -7.59 12.27 7.00
N PRO A 56 -8.85 12.33 7.40
CA PRO A 56 -9.37 12.50 8.77
C PRO A 56 -9.57 11.18 9.54
N VAL A 57 -9.19 10.04 8.96
CA VAL A 57 -9.47 8.71 9.50
C VAL A 57 -8.69 8.44 10.80
N GLY A 58 -7.45 8.90 10.88
CA GLY A 58 -6.57 8.66 12.01
C GLY A 58 -5.50 7.63 11.72
N ASP A 59 -5.04 6.93 12.76
CA ASP A 59 -4.01 5.92 12.59
C ASP A 59 -4.58 4.67 11.93
N LEU A 60 -3.89 4.18 10.90
CA LEU A 60 -4.19 2.92 10.24
C LEU A 60 -3.02 1.97 10.41
N LEU A 61 -3.32 0.71 10.54
CA LEU A 61 -2.31 -0.35 10.57
C LEU A 61 -2.59 -1.34 9.44
N LEU A 62 -1.63 -1.52 8.56
CA LEU A 62 -1.69 -2.51 7.49
C LEU A 62 -0.86 -3.72 7.92
N ARG A 63 -1.50 -4.88 8.00
CA ARG A 63 -0.83 -6.12 8.40
C ARG A 63 -0.87 -7.13 7.27
N ILE A 64 0.29 -7.67 6.90
CA ILE A 64 0.37 -8.72 5.90
C ILE A 64 -0.25 -9.99 6.47
N VAL A 65 -1.23 -10.53 5.75
CA VAL A 65 -1.91 -11.78 6.12
C VAL A 65 -1.61 -12.92 5.14
N GLU A 66 -1.10 -12.60 3.95
CA GLU A 66 -0.73 -13.61 2.97
C GLU A 66 0.38 -13.09 2.07
N ARG A 67 1.39 -13.92 1.85
CA ARG A 67 2.43 -13.70 0.87
C ARG A 67 2.32 -14.79 -0.20
N GLY A 68 1.58 -14.49 -1.27
CA GLY A 68 1.41 -15.39 -2.40
C GLY A 68 2.54 -15.27 -3.42
N ALA A 69 2.44 -16.03 -4.50
CA ALA A 69 3.48 -16.04 -5.53
C ALA A 69 3.64 -14.70 -6.24
N ASP A 70 2.54 -13.99 -6.47
CA ASP A 70 2.51 -12.71 -7.20
C ASP A 70 1.59 -11.69 -6.55
N LYS A 71 1.19 -11.94 -5.31
CA LYS A 71 0.21 -11.10 -4.60
C LYS A 71 0.52 -11.10 -3.12
N ILE A 72 0.51 -9.93 -2.51
CA ILE A 72 0.61 -9.77 -1.07
C ILE A 72 -0.68 -9.14 -0.60
N ARG A 73 -1.35 -9.79 0.37
CA ARG A 73 -2.59 -9.27 0.94
C ARG A 73 -2.34 -8.72 2.33
N LEU A 74 -2.92 -7.55 2.58
CA LEU A 74 -2.81 -6.87 3.87
C LEU A 74 -4.20 -6.53 4.39
N ASN A 75 -4.45 -6.82 5.67
CA ASN A 75 -5.64 -6.30 6.33
C ASN A 75 -5.40 -4.88 6.80
N VAL A 76 -6.42 -4.04 6.67
CA VAL A 76 -6.40 -2.69 7.22
C VAL A 76 -7.08 -2.73 8.59
N GLU A 77 -6.30 -2.54 9.64
CA GLU A 77 -6.80 -2.56 11.02
C GLU A 77 -7.07 -1.14 11.52
N LYS A 78 -7.80 -1.05 12.63
CA LYS A 78 -8.20 0.21 13.28
C LYS A 78 -9.26 0.98 12.50
N LEU A 79 -10.02 0.29 11.64
CA LEU A 79 -11.20 0.84 10.98
C LEU A 79 -12.46 0.21 11.56
N PRO A 80 -13.59 0.93 11.56
CA PRO A 80 -14.87 0.38 12.02
C PRO A 80 -15.56 -0.52 11.00
N PHE A 81 -14.90 -0.87 9.91
CA PHE A 81 -15.41 -1.75 8.86
C PHE A 81 -14.27 -2.58 8.29
N LYS A 82 -14.62 -3.65 7.57
CA LYS A 82 -13.61 -4.52 6.95
C LYS A 82 -12.97 -3.84 5.75
N ALA A 83 -11.66 -3.94 5.67
CA ALA A 83 -10.89 -3.44 4.52
C ALA A 83 -9.64 -4.30 4.34
N GLU A 84 -9.30 -4.54 3.08
CA GLU A 84 -8.14 -5.32 2.68
C GLU A 84 -7.48 -4.65 1.49
N ILE A 85 -6.15 -4.59 1.51
CA ILE A 85 -5.37 -4.11 0.36
C ILE A 85 -4.63 -5.31 -0.22
N SER A 86 -4.73 -5.48 -1.54
CA SER A 86 -3.92 -6.43 -2.29
C SER A 86 -2.88 -5.69 -3.09
N MET A 87 -1.65 -6.16 -3.04
CA MET A 87 -0.56 -5.69 -3.86
C MET A 87 -0.32 -6.75 -4.93
N ASN A 88 -0.76 -6.47 -6.17
CA ASN A 88 -0.60 -7.37 -7.30
C ASN A 88 0.71 -7.05 -7.99
N ILE A 89 1.61 -8.03 -8.07
CA ILE A 89 2.97 -7.87 -8.58
C ILE A 89 3.12 -8.69 -9.85
N GLY A 90 3.35 -8.00 -10.98
CA GLY A 90 3.45 -8.62 -12.29
C GLY A 90 4.88 -8.66 -12.81
N ASN A 91 5.30 -9.80 -13.29
CA ASN A 91 6.60 -9.99 -13.93
C ASN A 91 6.49 -9.59 -15.41
N VAL A 92 6.97 -8.39 -15.77
CA VAL A 92 6.86 -7.85 -17.12
C VAL A 92 8.00 -8.36 -18.01
N SER A 93 9.23 -8.28 -17.51
CA SER A 93 10.44 -8.71 -18.21
C SER A 93 11.51 -9.04 -17.17
N PRO A 94 12.68 -9.56 -17.57
CA PRO A 94 13.77 -9.83 -16.62
C PRO A 94 14.24 -8.61 -15.83
N SER A 95 13.98 -7.40 -16.33
CA SER A 95 14.41 -6.15 -15.69
C SER A 95 13.28 -5.22 -15.29
N GLU A 96 12.03 -5.64 -15.47
CA GLU A 96 10.87 -4.80 -15.16
C GLU A 96 9.78 -5.57 -14.44
N THR A 97 9.18 -4.90 -13.45
CA THR A 97 8.08 -5.44 -12.66
C THR A 97 6.99 -4.38 -12.57
N ASN A 98 5.73 -4.77 -12.63
CA ASN A 98 4.65 -3.84 -12.39
C ASN A 98 3.96 -4.16 -11.07
N ILE A 99 3.33 -3.15 -10.48
CA ILE A 99 2.58 -3.27 -9.24
C ILE A 99 1.27 -2.49 -9.38
N GLN A 100 0.19 -3.10 -8.92
CA GLN A 100 -1.09 -2.42 -8.76
C GLN A 100 -1.64 -2.70 -7.37
N LEU A 101 -2.13 -1.66 -6.71
CA LEU A 101 -2.78 -1.77 -5.41
C LEU A 101 -4.29 -1.81 -5.60
N VAL A 102 -4.95 -2.73 -4.89
CA VAL A 102 -6.40 -2.86 -4.92
C VAL A 102 -6.91 -2.83 -3.48
N LEU A 103 -7.77 -1.88 -3.18
CA LEU A 103 -8.47 -1.80 -1.90
C LEU A 103 -9.85 -2.41 -2.05
N ASP A 104 -10.16 -3.41 -1.24
CA ASP A 104 -11.48 -4.01 -1.13
C ASP A 104 -12.02 -3.66 0.26
N ALA A 105 -13.06 -2.85 0.32
CA ALA A 105 -13.54 -2.30 1.58
C ALA A 105 -15.05 -2.35 1.68
N ASP A 106 -15.55 -2.76 2.84
CA ASP A 106 -16.97 -2.77 3.17
C ASP A 106 -17.34 -1.43 3.83
N ILE A 107 -17.34 -0.37 3.01
CA ILE A 107 -17.48 1.01 3.49
C ILE A 107 -18.95 1.33 3.72
N PRO A 108 -19.35 1.75 4.94
CA PRO A 108 -20.70 2.20 5.20
C PRO A 108 -21.07 3.38 4.30
N PHE A 109 -22.33 3.44 3.90
CA PHE A 109 -22.84 4.45 2.97
C PHE A 109 -22.49 5.89 3.39
N PHE A 110 -22.65 6.21 4.67
CA PHE A 110 -22.36 7.57 5.16
C PHE A 110 -20.86 7.92 5.10
N VAL A 111 -19.99 6.92 5.28
CA VAL A 111 -18.54 7.10 5.17
C VAL A 111 -18.16 7.34 3.71
N LYS A 112 -18.83 6.64 2.79
CA LYS A 112 -18.60 6.76 1.36
C LYS A 112 -18.81 8.18 0.85
N HIS A 113 -19.79 8.90 1.39
CA HIS A 113 -20.02 10.31 1.08
C HIS A 113 -18.90 11.23 1.56
N ILE A 114 -18.27 10.87 2.68
CA ILE A 114 -17.22 11.69 3.28
C ILE A 114 -15.88 11.49 2.57
N VAL A 115 -15.52 10.23 2.29
CA VAL A 115 -14.19 9.91 1.74
C VAL A 115 -14.17 9.86 0.21
N GLY A 116 -15.29 9.54 -0.43
CA GLY A 116 -15.48 9.63 -1.88
C GLY A 116 -14.24 9.35 -2.72
N ASN A 117 -13.86 10.32 -3.55
CA ASN A 117 -12.72 10.23 -4.44
C ASN A 117 -11.36 10.21 -3.73
N LYS A 118 -11.33 10.54 -2.43
CA LYS A 118 -10.08 10.58 -1.67
C LYS A 118 -9.43 9.20 -1.53
N LEU A 119 -10.23 8.12 -1.61
CA LEU A 119 -9.68 6.76 -1.54
C LEU A 119 -8.85 6.44 -2.77
N GLU A 120 -9.34 6.76 -3.96
CA GLU A 120 -8.58 6.55 -5.19
C GLU A 120 -7.33 7.42 -5.23
N GLU A 121 -7.45 8.68 -4.82
CA GLU A 121 -6.30 9.59 -4.71
C GLU A 121 -5.26 9.05 -3.74
N GLY A 122 -5.70 8.53 -2.59
CA GLY A 122 -4.82 7.92 -1.61
C GLY A 122 -4.10 6.69 -2.15
N MET A 123 -4.81 5.84 -2.88
CA MET A 123 -4.22 4.66 -3.51
C MET A 123 -3.16 5.06 -4.54
N ASP A 124 -3.42 6.08 -5.35
CA ASP A 124 -2.45 6.58 -6.32
C ASP A 124 -1.23 7.19 -5.65
N LYS A 125 -1.40 7.91 -4.54
CA LYS A 125 -0.29 8.44 -3.77
C LYS A 125 0.57 7.32 -3.18
N MET A 126 -0.04 6.26 -2.68
CA MET A 126 0.69 5.10 -2.19
C MET A 126 1.49 4.45 -3.33
N ALA A 127 0.89 4.33 -4.51
CA ALA A 127 1.57 3.81 -5.68
C ALA A 127 2.77 4.68 -6.07
N ASP A 128 2.63 6.00 -6.04
CA ASP A 128 3.73 6.93 -6.33
C ASP A 128 4.88 6.80 -5.32
N ILE A 129 4.57 6.67 -4.05
CA ILE A 129 5.57 6.48 -3.00
C ILE A 129 6.32 5.17 -3.22
N LEU A 130 5.61 4.10 -3.55
CA LEU A 130 6.24 2.82 -3.87
C LEU A 130 7.17 2.94 -5.08
N THR A 131 6.73 3.64 -6.14
CA THR A 131 7.54 3.83 -7.34
C THR A 131 8.86 4.51 -7.01
N LEU A 132 8.80 5.63 -6.28
CA LEU A 132 9.99 6.37 -5.88
C LEU A 132 10.90 5.52 -4.98
N SER A 133 10.30 4.80 -4.05
CA SER A 133 11.05 3.98 -3.10
C SER A 133 11.76 2.83 -3.78
N LEU A 134 11.06 2.10 -4.64
CA LEU A 134 11.61 0.90 -5.28
C LEU A 134 12.62 1.23 -6.36
N ASN A 135 12.41 2.29 -7.14
CA ASN A 135 13.33 2.68 -8.20
C ASN A 135 14.63 3.33 -7.68
N SER A 136 14.67 3.76 -6.45
CA SER A 136 15.83 4.45 -5.89
C SER A 136 16.76 3.53 -5.09
N LEU A 137 16.47 2.26 -5.04
CA LEU A 137 17.31 1.26 -4.33
C LEU A 137 18.38 0.64 -5.21
#